data_525a2a44be9e4972f0b8b9bf6af7520b
#
_entry.id   525a2a44be9e4972f0b8b9bf6af7520b
#
_cell.length_a   1.000
_cell.length_b   1.000
_cell.length_c   1.000
_cell.angle_alpha   90.00
_cell.angle_beta   90.00
_cell.angle_gamma   90.00
#
_symmetry.space_group_name_H-M   'P 1'
#
loop_
_entity.id
_entity.type
_entity.pdbx_description
1 polymer ?
#
loop_
_entity_poly.entity_id
_entity_poly.type
_entity_poly.pdbx_seq_one_letter_code
_entity_poly.pdbx_strand_id
1 'polypeptide(L)'
;MSQDVQKVARHMDLLGAEVLAIYPARLTTGKRLEKVAALCGAIQKVSSRQTRAVFCDFPCADIPPALYKKMIRTEGKKYGLPADNLLFTSDIGYPLGFPREGVMELFQLSNLFICPSYSESFGLTVLEAASRGNFLVLNQAVPALQELGEKLGAYFLRWDARNFGFDTRETYNPSEQAYYEDHGRDILRRMDSDPALLAKTLVRTHYSHRWVMENQLLPLLKG
;
A
#
# COMPACT_ATOMS: atom_id res chain seq x y z
N MET A 1 18.33 -3.19 7.07
CA MET A 1 17.77 -2.45 5.91
C MET A 1 18.88 -2.18 4.93
N SER A 2 18.67 -2.54 3.65
CA SER A 2 19.55 -2.18 2.54
C SER A 2 19.65 -0.65 2.38
N GLN A 3 20.66 -0.18 1.63
CA GLN A 3 20.81 1.26 1.37
C GLN A 3 19.60 1.85 0.65
N ASP A 4 18.98 1.08 -0.25
CA ASP A 4 17.79 1.50 -0.98
C ASP A 4 16.60 1.71 -0.06
N VAL A 5 16.32 0.75 0.84
CA VAL A 5 15.23 0.86 1.81
C VAL A 5 15.50 1.93 2.86
N GLN A 6 16.77 2.12 3.28
CA GLN A 6 17.16 3.25 4.12
C GLN A 6 16.86 4.61 3.45
N LYS A 7 17.06 4.69 2.12
CA LYS A 7 16.73 5.89 1.36
C LYS A 7 15.22 6.15 1.37
N VAL A 8 14.39 5.13 1.19
CA VAL A 8 12.94 5.24 1.36
C VAL A 8 12.58 5.72 2.77
N ALA A 9 13.20 5.12 3.80
CA ALA A 9 12.94 5.44 5.20
C ALA A 9 13.35 6.87 5.61
N ARG A 10 14.25 7.52 4.87
CA ARG A 10 14.59 8.94 5.09
C ARG A 10 13.50 9.89 4.57
N HIS A 11 12.72 9.46 3.60
CA HIS A 11 11.66 10.26 2.99
C HIS A 11 10.27 9.97 3.58
N MET A 12 10.12 8.82 4.22
CA MET A 12 8.88 8.39 4.85
C MET A 12 9.18 7.51 6.07
N ASP A 13 8.57 7.83 7.20
CA ASP A 13 8.72 7.01 8.42
C ASP A 13 8.00 5.66 8.23
N LEU A 14 8.72 4.67 7.68
CA LEU A 14 8.21 3.32 7.45
C LEU A 14 7.96 2.56 8.76
N LEU A 15 8.80 2.82 9.76
CA LEU A 15 8.80 2.06 11.02
C LEU A 15 7.64 2.47 11.93
N GLY A 16 7.25 3.74 11.92
CA GLY A 16 6.12 4.25 12.69
C GLY A 16 4.75 4.00 12.04
N ALA A 17 4.69 3.51 10.81
CA ALA A 17 3.42 3.23 10.17
C ALA A 17 2.72 2.02 10.79
N GLU A 18 1.49 2.18 11.28
CA GLU A 18 0.68 1.06 11.79
C GLU A 18 0.12 0.23 10.63
N VAL A 19 -0.24 0.88 9.53
CA VAL A 19 -0.60 0.25 8.26
C VAL A 19 0.38 0.73 7.19
N LEU A 20 1.14 -0.19 6.62
CA LEU A 20 2.10 0.07 5.56
C LEU A 20 1.77 -0.76 4.34
N ALA A 21 1.35 -0.10 3.28
CA ALA A 21 1.07 -0.72 1.99
C ALA A 21 2.25 -0.53 1.02
N ILE A 22 2.66 -1.60 0.36
CA ILE A 22 3.68 -1.55 -0.70
C ILE A 22 3.06 -2.05 -1.99
N TYR A 23 3.20 -1.30 -3.07
CA TYR A 23 2.70 -1.71 -4.37
C TYR A 23 3.74 -1.48 -5.49
N PRO A 24 4.49 -2.52 -5.86
CA PRO A 24 5.40 -2.45 -7.01
C PRO A 24 4.60 -2.61 -8.31
N ALA A 25 4.58 -1.55 -9.12
CA ALA A 25 3.82 -1.57 -10.35
C ALA A 25 4.31 -0.52 -11.36
N ARG A 26 4.09 -0.79 -12.65
CA ARG A 26 4.20 0.23 -13.69
C ARG A 26 3.20 1.36 -13.45
N LEU A 27 3.60 2.59 -13.74
CA LEU A 27 2.70 3.75 -13.75
C LEU A 27 1.77 3.68 -14.97
N THR A 28 0.81 2.80 -14.93
CA THR A 28 -0.21 2.60 -15.96
C THR A 28 -1.60 2.58 -15.33
N THR A 29 -2.58 3.14 -16.03
CA THR A 29 -3.96 3.16 -15.58
C THR A 29 -4.53 1.77 -15.34
N GLY A 30 -4.02 0.75 -16.05
CA GLY A 30 -4.40 -0.65 -15.85
C GLY A 30 -4.03 -1.22 -14.47
N LYS A 31 -3.04 -0.66 -13.78
CA LYS A 31 -2.63 -1.06 -12.42
C LYS A 31 -3.39 -0.35 -11.31
N ARG A 32 -4.12 0.71 -11.64
CA ARG A 32 -5.06 1.41 -10.74
C ARG A 32 -4.45 1.83 -9.40
N LEU A 33 -3.26 2.44 -9.43
CA LEU A 33 -2.56 2.89 -8.22
C LEU A 33 -3.40 3.88 -7.40
N GLU A 34 -4.29 4.64 -8.04
CA GLU A 34 -5.22 5.56 -7.40
C GLU A 34 -6.19 4.84 -6.44
N LYS A 35 -6.55 3.59 -6.75
CA LYS A 35 -7.43 2.79 -5.87
C LYS A 35 -6.70 2.26 -4.63
N VAL A 36 -5.39 2.01 -4.74
CA VAL A 36 -4.54 1.73 -3.57
C VAL A 36 -4.51 2.95 -2.65
N ALA A 37 -4.26 4.14 -3.20
CA ALA A 37 -4.23 5.38 -2.43
C ALA A 37 -5.59 5.70 -1.78
N ALA A 38 -6.69 5.48 -2.50
CA ALA A 38 -8.05 5.67 -1.98
C ALA A 38 -8.35 4.74 -0.78
N LEU A 39 -8.06 3.44 -0.91
CA LEU A 39 -8.30 2.49 0.17
C LEU A 39 -7.41 2.76 1.39
N CYS A 40 -6.14 3.09 1.18
CA CYS A 40 -5.24 3.51 2.28
C CYS A 40 -5.78 4.77 2.99
N GLY A 41 -6.32 5.73 2.22
CA GLY A 41 -6.95 6.93 2.78
C GLY A 41 -8.18 6.61 3.62
N ALA A 42 -9.05 5.74 3.12
CA ALA A 42 -10.23 5.31 3.86
C ALA A 42 -9.85 4.56 5.15
N ILE A 43 -8.84 3.68 5.11
CA ILE A 43 -8.30 2.99 6.29
C ILE A 43 -7.82 3.99 7.33
N GLN A 44 -7.04 5.00 6.94
CA GLN A 44 -6.59 6.04 7.85
C GLN A 44 -7.75 6.81 8.45
N LYS A 45 -8.72 7.20 7.64
CA LYS A 45 -9.88 7.98 8.06
C LYS A 45 -10.75 7.26 9.09
N VAL A 46 -10.99 5.95 8.90
CA VAL A 46 -11.87 5.18 9.80
C VAL A 46 -11.19 4.73 11.09
N SER A 47 -9.87 4.75 11.18
CA SER A 47 -9.12 4.23 12.32
C SER A 47 -8.20 5.22 13.00
N SER A 48 -7.91 6.36 12.38
CA SER A 48 -6.85 7.30 12.76
C SER A 48 -5.44 6.67 12.83
N ARG A 49 -5.25 5.44 12.33
CA ARG A 49 -3.95 4.76 12.30
C ARG A 49 -3.02 5.43 11.29
N GLN A 50 -1.73 5.49 11.65
CA GLN A 50 -0.70 5.97 10.74
C GLN A 50 -0.57 5.04 9.53
N THR A 51 -1.31 5.38 8.46
CA THR A 51 -1.35 4.61 7.21
C THR A 51 -0.42 5.24 6.19
N ARG A 52 0.45 4.43 5.57
CA ARG A 52 1.40 4.87 4.56
C ARG A 52 1.40 3.94 3.36
N ALA A 53 1.64 4.51 2.17
CA ALA A 53 1.72 3.77 0.93
C ALA A 53 3.02 4.10 0.19
N VAL A 54 3.77 3.08 -0.21
CA VAL A 54 4.95 3.21 -1.07
C VAL A 54 4.67 2.53 -2.40
N PHE A 55 4.76 3.29 -3.46
CA PHE A 55 4.72 2.80 -4.83
C PHE A 55 6.15 2.61 -5.34
N CYS A 56 6.56 1.35 -5.52
CA CYS A 56 7.81 1.05 -6.23
C CYS A 56 7.50 1.12 -7.72
N ASP A 57 7.45 2.35 -8.20
CA ASP A 57 6.95 2.69 -9.52
C ASP A 57 8.04 2.76 -10.59
N PHE A 58 7.64 2.54 -11.83
CA PHE A 58 8.45 2.80 -13.01
C PHE A 58 7.56 3.24 -14.18
N PRO A 59 8.12 4.03 -15.13
CA PRO A 59 7.32 4.67 -16.15
C PRO A 59 6.70 3.68 -17.12
N CYS A 60 5.57 4.09 -17.70
CA CYS A 60 4.91 3.42 -18.83
C CYS A 60 4.54 4.48 -19.86
N ALA A 61 4.45 4.08 -21.12
CA ALA A 61 4.21 5.01 -22.23
C ALA A 61 2.74 5.47 -22.37
N ASP A 62 1.81 4.81 -21.68
CA ASP A 62 0.36 5.03 -21.82
C ASP A 62 -0.14 6.31 -21.13
N ILE A 63 0.61 6.82 -20.15
CA ILE A 63 0.25 8.05 -19.44
C ILE A 63 1.51 8.80 -18.98
N PRO A 64 1.55 10.15 -19.07
CA PRO A 64 2.66 10.93 -18.51
C PRO A 64 2.79 10.69 -17.00
N PRO A 65 3.97 10.26 -16.49
CA PRO A 65 4.14 9.90 -15.07
C PRO A 65 3.72 11.01 -14.10
N ALA A 66 4.08 12.25 -14.38
CA ALA A 66 3.74 13.39 -13.52
C ALA A 66 2.22 13.59 -13.39
N LEU A 67 1.49 13.42 -14.50
CA LEU A 67 0.03 13.53 -14.51
C LEU A 67 -0.60 12.43 -13.67
N TYR A 68 -0.20 11.17 -13.89
CA TYR A 68 -0.79 10.05 -13.17
C TYR A 68 -0.46 10.09 -11.68
N LYS A 69 0.76 10.44 -11.29
CA LYS A 69 1.11 10.65 -9.87
C LYS A 69 0.25 11.73 -9.21
N LYS A 70 -0.02 12.84 -9.93
CA LYS A 70 -0.93 13.88 -9.44
C LYS A 70 -2.34 13.32 -9.20
N MET A 71 -2.85 12.54 -10.15
CA MET A 71 -4.17 11.88 -10.02
C MET A 71 -4.20 10.95 -8.80
N ILE A 72 -3.18 10.11 -8.61
CA ILE A 72 -3.07 9.19 -7.47
C ILE A 72 -3.05 9.96 -6.15
N ARG A 73 -2.26 11.04 -6.04
CA ARG A 73 -2.23 11.88 -4.82
C ARG A 73 -3.57 12.57 -4.55
N THR A 74 -4.21 13.07 -5.61
CA THR A 74 -5.54 13.70 -5.51
C THR A 74 -6.57 12.71 -4.98
N GLU A 75 -6.59 11.50 -5.54
CA GLU A 75 -7.51 10.45 -5.10
C GLU A 75 -7.22 10.03 -3.65
N GLY A 76 -5.97 9.80 -3.28
CA GLY A 76 -5.60 9.51 -1.90
C GLY A 76 -6.08 10.57 -0.92
N LYS A 77 -5.85 11.85 -1.23
CA LYS A 77 -6.29 12.98 -0.41
C LYS A 77 -7.82 13.05 -0.26
N LYS A 78 -8.55 12.79 -1.35
CA LYS A 78 -10.03 12.76 -1.37
C LYS A 78 -10.59 11.75 -0.35
N TYR A 79 -9.92 10.61 -0.19
CA TYR A 79 -10.32 9.56 0.76
C TYR A 79 -9.65 9.66 2.13
N GLY A 80 -8.78 10.63 2.36
CA GLY A 80 -8.20 10.90 3.68
C GLY A 80 -6.72 10.53 3.85
N LEU A 81 -6.00 10.16 2.78
CA LEU A 81 -4.56 9.93 2.85
C LEU A 81 -3.80 11.25 2.66
N PRO A 82 -3.04 11.74 3.67
CA PRO A 82 -2.19 12.90 3.50
C PRO A 82 -1.16 12.69 2.39
N ALA A 83 -0.80 13.76 1.68
CA ALA A 83 0.16 13.68 0.58
C ALA A 83 1.52 13.10 1.01
N ASP A 84 1.97 13.43 2.23
CA ASP A 84 3.24 12.98 2.80
C ASP A 84 3.21 11.49 3.22
N ASN A 85 2.03 10.88 3.27
CA ASN A 85 1.87 9.46 3.56
C ASN A 85 1.91 8.59 2.29
N LEU A 86 2.22 9.20 1.11
CA LEU A 86 2.30 8.52 -0.17
C LEU A 86 3.63 8.84 -0.85
N LEU A 87 4.44 7.81 -1.10
CA LEU A 87 5.77 7.92 -1.71
C LEU A 87 5.83 7.15 -3.03
N PHE A 88 6.44 7.77 -4.04
CA PHE A 88 6.85 7.10 -5.28
C PHE A 88 8.37 6.95 -5.28
N THR A 89 8.88 5.74 -5.51
CA THR A 89 10.33 5.51 -5.51
C THR A 89 11.05 6.25 -6.62
N SER A 90 10.37 6.51 -7.74
CA SER A 90 10.92 7.32 -8.83
C SER A 90 11.17 8.78 -8.45
N ASP A 91 10.44 9.34 -7.47
CA ASP A 91 10.65 10.72 -6.98
C ASP A 91 11.90 10.83 -6.10
N ILE A 92 12.42 9.70 -5.60
CA ILE A 92 13.59 9.66 -4.73
C ILE A 92 14.81 9.01 -5.39
N GLY A 93 14.86 9.01 -6.72
CA GLY A 93 16.04 8.64 -7.52
C GLY A 93 16.05 7.21 -8.06
N TYR A 94 14.88 6.58 -8.22
CA TYR A 94 14.71 5.29 -8.89
C TYR A 94 13.77 5.40 -10.11
N PRO A 95 14.12 6.23 -11.10
CA PRO A 95 13.22 6.54 -12.22
C PRO A 95 12.96 5.34 -13.15
N LEU A 96 13.82 4.33 -13.15
CA LEU A 96 13.69 3.12 -13.97
C LEU A 96 13.14 1.92 -13.21
N GLY A 97 12.75 2.11 -11.95
CA GLY A 97 12.22 1.07 -11.05
C GLY A 97 13.08 0.86 -9.81
N PHE A 98 12.46 0.38 -8.76
CA PHE A 98 13.13 0.09 -7.49
C PHE A 98 13.78 -1.31 -7.55
N PRO A 99 14.99 -1.52 -6.97
CA PRO A 99 15.66 -2.83 -6.98
C PRO A 99 14.78 -3.93 -6.37
N ARG A 100 14.81 -5.12 -6.97
CA ARG A 100 13.96 -6.25 -6.55
C ARG A 100 14.21 -6.65 -5.10
N GLU A 101 15.46 -6.73 -4.67
CA GLU A 101 15.80 -7.03 -3.28
C GLU A 101 15.20 -5.97 -2.33
N GLY A 102 15.24 -4.71 -2.71
CA GLY A 102 14.61 -3.62 -1.96
C GLY A 102 13.09 -3.76 -1.89
N VAL A 103 12.43 -4.17 -2.97
CA VAL A 103 10.97 -4.47 -2.96
C VAL A 103 10.68 -5.61 -1.98
N MET A 104 11.45 -6.68 -2.00
CA MET A 104 11.26 -7.81 -1.10
C MET A 104 11.50 -7.43 0.37
N GLU A 105 12.45 -6.55 0.63
CA GLU A 105 12.68 -6.00 1.98
C GLU A 105 11.54 -5.07 2.41
N LEU A 106 11.01 -4.23 1.52
CA LEU A 106 9.82 -3.43 1.81
C LEU A 106 8.60 -4.31 2.11
N PHE A 107 8.41 -5.43 1.41
CA PHE A 107 7.36 -6.40 1.74
C PHE A 107 7.56 -7.07 3.12
N GLN A 108 8.79 -7.22 3.59
CA GLN A 108 9.03 -7.69 4.97
C GLN A 108 8.60 -6.65 6.00
N LEU A 109 8.77 -5.36 5.72
CA LEU A 109 8.35 -4.27 6.60
C LEU A 109 6.85 -4.02 6.54
N SER A 110 6.22 -4.18 5.37
CA SER A 110 4.79 -3.90 5.19
C SER A 110 3.90 -4.98 5.81
N ASN A 111 2.65 -4.64 6.02
CA ASN A 111 1.61 -5.53 6.51
C ASN A 111 0.36 -5.56 5.62
N LEU A 112 0.33 -4.76 4.56
CA LEU A 112 -0.80 -4.68 3.63
C LEU A 112 -0.30 -4.69 2.18
N PHE A 113 -0.95 -5.50 1.35
CA PHE A 113 -0.78 -5.48 -0.11
C PHE A 113 -2.15 -5.38 -0.78
N ILE A 114 -2.30 -4.40 -1.67
CA ILE A 114 -3.55 -4.13 -2.40
C ILE A 114 -3.28 -4.25 -3.89
N CYS A 115 -4.00 -5.13 -4.57
CA CYS A 115 -3.90 -5.31 -6.03
C CYS A 115 -5.24 -5.04 -6.72
N PRO A 116 -5.51 -3.79 -7.12
CA PRO A 116 -6.74 -3.38 -7.78
C PRO A 116 -6.69 -3.50 -9.30
N SER A 117 -5.64 -4.10 -9.86
CA SER A 117 -5.40 -4.21 -11.31
C SER A 117 -6.64 -4.64 -12.07
N TYR A 118 -6.83 -4.10 -13.27
CA TYR A 118 -7.88 -4.56 -14.21
C TYR A 118 -7.58 -5.93 -14.81
N SER A 119 -6.30 -6.27 -14.92
CA SER A 119 -5.86 -7.52 -15.53
C SER A 119 -4.54 -7.97 -14.92
N GLU A 120 -4.45 -9.24 -14.62
CA GLU A 120 -3.24 -9.95 -14.23
C GLU A 120 -3.19 -11.30 -14.92
N SER A 121 -2.03 -11.69 -15.42
CA SER A 121 -1.85 -13.00 -16.04
C SER A 121 -1.65 -14.09 -14.98
N PHE A 122 -0.84 -13.80 -13.97
CA PHE A 122 -0.46 -14.76 -12.94
C PHE A 122 -0.42 -14.14 -11.52
N GLY A 123 -0.03 -12.88 -11.39
CA GLY A 123 0.03 -12.21 -10.09
C GLY A 123 1.28 -12.53 -9.27
N LEU A 124 2.48 -12.55 -9.87
CA LEU A 124 3.73 -12.82 -9.14
C LEU A 124 3.92 -11.92 -7.92
N THR A 125 3.57 -10.66 -8.02
CA THR A 125 3.66 -9.70 -6.89
C THR A 125 2.73 -10.06 -5.74
N VAL A 126 1.60 -10.72 -6.01
CA VAL A 126 0.71 -11.26 -4.96
C VAL A 126 1.43 -12.35 -4.17
N LEU A 127 2.11 -13.29 -4.86
CA LEU A 127 2.88 -14.36 -4.23
C LEU A 127 4.08 -13.82 -3.44
N GLU A 128 4.77 -12.82 -3.98
CA GLU A 128 5.88 -12.15 -3.30
C GLU A 128 5.41 -11.47 -2.01
N ALA A 129 4.30 -10.73 -2.04
CA ALA A 129 3.72 -10.10 -0.86
C ALA A 129 3.22 -11.13 0.16
N ALA A 130 2.53 -12.18 -0.29
CA ALA A 130 2.05 -13.28 0.56
C ALA A 130 3.19 -13.97 1.29
N SER A 131 4.29 -14.30 0.56
CA SER A 131 5.47 -14.97 1.12
C SER A 131 6.16 -14.14 2.23
N ARG A 132 5.89 -12.86 2.32
CA ARG A 132 6.39 -11.95 3.34
C ARG A 132 5.36 -11.60 4.41
N GLY A 133 4.25 -12.34 4.48
CA GLY A 133 3.22 -12.20 5.50
C GLY A 133 2.48 -10.85 5.41
N ASN A 134 2.13 -10.40 4.21
CA ASN A 134 1.25 -9.27 4.03
C ASN A 134 -0.21 -9.72 3.95
N PHE A 135 -1.10 -8.94 4.54
CA PHE A 135 -2.53 -9.08 4.32
C PHE A 135 -2.86 -8.71 2.86
N LEU A 136 -3.55 -9.60 2.17
CA LEU A 136 -3.83 -9.45 0.74
C LEU A 136 -5.23 -8.90 0.50
N VAL A 137 -5.32 -7.81 -0.27
CA VAL A 137 -6.58 -7.25 -0.77
C VAL A 137 -6.54 -7.29 -2.29
N LEU A 138 -7.38 -8.11 -2.91
CA LEU A 138 -7.32 -8.41 -4.33
C LEU A 138 -8.61 -8.05 -5.05
N ASN A 139 -8.49 -7.70 -6.34
CA ASN A 139 -9.65 -7.45 -7.20
C ASN A 139 -10.34 -8.76 -7.57
N GLN A 140 -11.53 -8.98 -7.03
CA GLN A 140 -12.35 -10.16 -7.29
C GLN A 140 -12.75 -10.32 -8.77
N ALA A 141 -12.80 -9.22 -9.51
CA ALA A 141 -13.23 -9.24 -10.90
C ALA A 141 -12.17 -9.82 -11.88
N VAL A 142 -10.94 -10.07 -11.39
CA VAL A 142 -9.83 -10.61 -12.19
C VAL A 142 -9.65 -12.09 -11.87
N PRO A 143 -9.89 -13.03 -12.82
CA PRO A 143 -9.87 -14.47 -12.55
C PRO A 143 -8.57 -14.97 -11.93
N ALA A 144 -7.40 -14.52 -12.41
CA ALA A 144 -6.12 -14.91 -11.84
C ALA A 144 -5.94 -14.44 -10.38
N LEU A 145 -6.43 -13.26 -10.03
CA LEU A 145 -6.39 -12.75 -8.65
C LEU A 145 -7.41 -13.49 -7.78
N GLN A 146 -8.56 -13.84 -8.30
CA GLN A 146 -9.57 -14.62 -7.59
C GLN A 146 -9.01 -16.01 -7.26
N GLU A 147 -8.46 -16.73 -8.26
CA GLU A 147 -7.89 -18.06 -8.05
C GLU A 147 -6.77 -18.07 -7.01
N LEU A 148 -5.83 -17.13 -7.10
CA LEU A 148 -4.75 -17.00 -6.12
C LEU A 148 -5.28 -16.62 -4.74
N GLY A 149 -6.20 -15.65 -4.69
CA GLY A 149 -6.72 -15.14 -3.44
C GLY A 149 -7.51 -16.17 -2.64
N GLU A 150 -8.29 -17.03 -3.31
CA GLU A 150 -9.00 -18.15 -2.67
C GLU A 150 -8.02 -19.12 -1.99
N LYS A 151 -6.90 -19.43 -2.66
CA LYS A 151 -5.84 -20.32 -2.11
C LYS A 151 -5.06 -19.67 -0.97
N LEU A 152 -4.88 -18.36 -1.00
CA LEU A 152 -4.07 -17.60 -0.06
C LEU A 152 -4.87 -16.92 1.07
N GLY A 153 -6.19 -17.09 1.10
CA GLY A 153 -7.05 -16.46 2.11
C GLY A 153 -7.15 -14.94 1.98
N ALA A 154 -7.08 -14.40 0.76
CA ALA A 154 -7.13 -12.98 0.53
C ALA A 154 -8.51 -12.37 0.84
N TYR A 155 -8.51 -11.08 1.14
CA TYR A 155 -9.70 -10.27 1.17
C TYR A 155 -10.03 -9.79 -0.24
N PHE A 156 -11.27 -9.90 -0.64
CA PHE A 156 -11.69 -9.48 -1.97
C PHE A 156 -12.46 -8.15 -1.94
N LEU A 157 -12.02 -7.21 -2.76
CA LEU A 157 -12.81 -6.07 -3.18
C LEU A 157 -13.21 -6.24 -4.64
N ARG A 158 -14.43 -5.86 -4.96
CA ARG A 158 -14.85 -5.80 -6.34
C ARG A 158 -14.63 -4.39 -6.88
N TRP A 159 -13.51 -4.19 -7.53
CA TRP A 159 -13.32 -3.06 -8.43
C TRP A 159 -13.77 -3.45 -9.82
N ASP A 160 -14.49 -2.57 -10.49
CA ASP A 160 -14.96 -2.84 -11.85
C ASP A 160 -13.78 -3.31 -12.73
N ALA A 161 -13.91 -4.50 -13.31
CA ALA A 161 -12.98 -5.00 -14.31
C ALA A 161 -13.33 -4.46 -15.70
N ARG A 162 -14.09 -3.37 -15.77
CA ARG A 162 -14.55 -2.82 -17.03
C ARG A 162 -13.40 -2.47 -17.92
N ASN A 163 -13.33 -3.34 -18.94
CA ASN A 163 -13.02 -2.98 -20.32
C ASN A 163 -12.17 -1.73 -20.46
N PHE A 164 -11.02 -1.87 -20.96
CA PHE A 164 -10.17 -0.93 -21.71
C PHE A 164 -10.72 0.46 -22.07
N GLY A 165 -11.86 0.86 -21.51
CA GLY A 165 -12.46 2.16 -21.61
C GLY A 165 -11.88 3.08 -20.53
N PHE A 166 -11.05 4.02 -20.97
CA PHE A 166 -10.52 5.10 -20.18
C PHE A 166 -11.64 6.05 -19.74
N ASP A 167 -12.42 5.69 -18.73
CA ASP A 167 -13.28 6.67 -18.08
C ASP A 167 -12.45 7.41 -17.04
N THR A 168 -11.81 8.49 -17.52
CA THR A 168 -11.02 9.43 -16.72
C THR A 168 -11.89 10.44 -15.96
N ARG A 169 -13.20 10.28 -15.96
CA ARG A 169 -14.09 11.19 -15.26
C ARG A 169 -13.93 11.01 -13.76
N GLU A 170 -13.31 11.98 -13.14
CA GLU A 170 -13.20 12.16 -11.70
C GLU A 170 -14.56 12.56 -11.11
N THR A 171 -15.57 11.72 -11.25
CA THR A 171 -16.84 11.96 -10.59
C THR A 171 -16.78 11.41 -9.19
N TYR A 172 -16.66 12.29 -8.20
CA TYR A 172 -16.80 11.91 -6.80
C TYR A 172 -18.18 11.30 -6.56
N ASN A 173 -18.19 10.04 -6.15
CA ASN A 173 -19.40 9.34 -5.76
C ASN A 173 -19.37 9.12 -4.24
N PRO A 174 -20.27 9.76 -3.45
CA PRO A 174 -20.33 9.56 -2.00
C PRO A 174 -20.54 8.11 -1.59
N SER A 175 -21.27 7.33 -2.40
CA SER A 175 -21.45 5.89 -2.13
C SER A 175 -20.16 5.10 -2.30
N GLU A 176 -19.23 5.53 -3.16
CA GLU A 176 -17.89 4.93 -3.29
C GLU A 176 -17.06 5.20 -2.04
N GLN A 177 -17.16 6.38 -1.44
CA GLN A 177 -16.48 6.67 -0.17
C GLN A 177 -16.98 5.74 0.94
N ALA A 178 -18.28 5.59 1.13
CA ALA A 178 -18.83 4.68 2.12
C ALA A 178 -18.37 3.23 1.88
N TYR A 179 -18.35 2.80 0.64
CA TYR A 179 -17.83 1.48 0.26
C TYR A 179 -16.37 1.27 0.71
N TYR A 180 -15.46 2.22 0.45
CA TYR A 180 -14.07 2.10 0.91
C TYR A 180 -13.94 2.18 2.43
N GLU A 181 -14.73 3.00 3.10
CA GLU A 181 -14.71 3.10 4.56
C GLU A 181 -15.19 1.81 5.23
N ASP A 182 -16.25 1.18 4.71
CA ASP A 182 -16.76 -0.10 5.25
C ASP A 182 -15.76 -1.23 5.03
N HIS A 183 -15.21 -1.34 3.84
CA HIS A 183 -14.13 -2.31 3.57
C HIS A 183 -12.86 -2.00 4.38
N GLY A 184 -12.53 -0.73 4.60
CA GLY A 184 -11.41 -0.34 5.45
C GLY A 184 -11.55 -0.85 6.89
N ARG A 185 -12.75 -0.74 7.48
CA ARG A 185 -13.06 -1.30 8.81
C ARG A 185 -12.92 -2.82 8.83
N ASP A 186 -13.43 -3.50 7.80
CA ASP A 186 -13.36 -4.96 7.70
C ASP A 186 -11.92 -5.47 7.55
N ILE A 187 -11.12 -4.81 6.71
CA ILE A 187 -9.71 -5.11 6.52
C ILE A 187 -8.96 -4.99 7.85
N LEU A 188 -9.14 -3.87 8.55
CA LEU A 188 -8.49 -3.64 9.84
C LEU A 188 -8.89 -4.69 10.87
N ARG A 189 -10.17 -5.03 10.97
CA ARG A 189 -10.65 -6.06 11.89
C ARG A 189 -9.99 -7.42 11.60
N ARG A 190 -9.82 -7.79 10.33
CA ARG A 190 -9.15 -9.04 9.95
C ARG A 190 -7.66 -8.98 10.20
N MET A 191 -7.01 -7.87 9.90
CA MET A 191 -5.58 -7.68 10.22
C MET A 191 -5.34 -7.78 11.74
N ASP A 192 -6.23 -7.21 12.55
CA ASP A 192 -6.15 -7.24 14.01
C ASP A 192 -6.44 -8.64 14.59
N SER A 193 -7.17 -9.46 13.87
CA SER A 193 -7.44 -10.85 14.29
C SER A 193 -6.35 -11.83 13.87
N ASP A 194 -5.35 -11.40 13.10
CA ASP A 194 -4.20 -12.21 12.68
C ASP A 194 -3.01 -12.00 13.64
N PRO A 195 -2.69 -12.98 14.51
CA PRO A 195 -1.60 -12.82 15.47
C PRO A 195 -0.23 -12.57 14.84
N ALA A 196 0.03 -13.14 13.66
CA ALA A 196 1.30 -12.95 12.96
C ALA A 196 1.46 -11.52 12.42
N LEU A 197 0.38 -10.97 11.85
CA LEU A 197 0.35 -9.57 11.41
C LEU A 197 0.46 -8.60 12.58
N LEU A 198 -0.23 -8.88 13.69
CA LEU A 198 -0.11 -8.07 14.91
C LEU A 198 1.32 -8.07 15.44
N ALA A 199 1.94 -9.25 15.60
CA ALA A 199 3.30 -9.37 16.07
C ALA A 199 4.28 -8.62 15.15
N LYS A 200 4.15 -8.80 13.84
CA LYS A 200 4.96 -8.10 12.83
C LYS A 200 4.84 -6.57 12.96
N THR A 201 3.63 -6.07 13.16
CA THR A 201 3.36 -4.64 13.30
C THR A 201 3.93 -4.11 14.61
N LEU A 202 3.69 -4.77 15.74
CA LEU A 202 4.20 -4.38 17.05
C LEU A 202 5.73 -4.33 17.09
N VAL A 203 6.41 -5.37 16.55
CA VAL A 203 7.87 -5.40 16.50
C VAL A 203 8.40 -4.20 15.70
N ARG A 204 7.81 -3.88 14.57
CA ARG A 204 8.23 -2.74 13.77
C ARG A 204 8.01 -1.40 14.47
N THR A 205 6.82 -1.19 15.05
CA THR A 205 6.42 0.13 15.60
C THR A 205 6.96 0.39 16.99
N HIS A 206 7.07 -0.63 17.86
CA HIS A 206 7.39 -0.47 19.28
C HIS A 206 8.72 -1.11 19.73
N TYR A 207 9.36 -1.89 18.86
CA TYR A 207 10.64 -2.55 19.17
C TYR A 207 11.73 -2.22 18.16
N SER A 208 11.53 -1.19 17.32
CA SER A 208 12.61 -0.66 16.50
C SER A 208 13.67 0.01 17.38
N HIS A 209 14.95 -0.02 16.97
CA HIS A 209 16.02 0.68 17.69
C HIS A 209 15.69 2.13 18.02
N ARG A 210 15.09 2.84 17.07
CA ARG A 210 14.66 4.23 17.26
C ARG A 210 13.62 4.35 18.35
N TRP A 211 12.57 3.53 18.30
CA TRP A 211 11.48 3.59 19.28
C TRP A 211 11.98 3.28 20.69
N VAL A 212 12.80 2.23 20.85
CA VAL A 212 13.41 1.84 22.13
C VAL A 212 14.29 2.96 22.68
N MET A 213 15.14 3.58 21.84
CA MET A 213 15.95 4.71 22.25
C MET A 213 15.09 5.89 22.72
N GLU A 214 14.11 6.32 21.92
CA GLU A 214 13.30 7.51 22.20
C GLU A 214 12.33 7.33 23.37
N ASN A 215 11.74 6.13 23.52
CA ASN A 215 10.66 5.91 24.49
C ASN A 215 11.07 5.13 25.74
N GLN A 216 12.19 4.42 25.72
CA GLN A 216 12.66 3.64 26.86
C GLN A 216 13.99 4.13 27.43
N LEU A 217 15.00 4.34 26.61
CA LEU A 217 16.35 4.65 27.09
C LEU A 217 16.56 6.14 27.38
N LEU A 218 16.20 7.03 26.47
CA LEU A 218 16.36 8.48 26.67
C LEU A 218 15.58 9.04 27.87
N PRO A 219 14.37 8.61 28.20
CA PRO A 219 13.70 9.05 29.43
C PRO A 219 14.46 8.67 30.70
N LEU A 220 15.08 7.48 30.73
CA LEU A 220 15.88 7.03 31.89
C LEU A 220 17.21 7.79 32.05
N LEU A 221 17.74 8.36 30.96
CA LEU A 221 18.97 9.15 30.98
C LEU A 221 18.73 10.63 31.32
N LYS A 222 17.49 11.09 31.29
CA LYS A 222 17.10 12.48 31.56
C LYS A 222 16.48 12.66 32.95
N GLY A 223 16.17 11.60 33.68
CA GLY A 223 15.71 11.57 35.05
C GLY A 223 16.87 11.43 36.00
#